data_c86c6f5b92a57f92610d5d1bef90e1f0
#
_entry.id   c86c6f5b92a57f92610d5d1bef90e1f0
#
_cell.length_a   1.000
_cell.length_b   1.000
_cell.length_c   1.000
_cell.angle_alpha   90.00
_cell.angle_beta   90.00
_cell.angle_gamma   90.00
#
_symmetry.space_group_name_H-M   'P 1'
#
loop_
_entity.id
_entity.type
_entity.pdbx_description
1 polymer ?
#
loop_
_entity_poly.entity_id
_entity_poly.type
_entity_poly.pdbx_seq_one_letter_code
_entity_poly.pdbx_strand_id
1 'polypeptide(L)'
;MKKILLAIMISSTTAACAQQFISSGTIEFEVRTNNHRALGDEGFWVDMFKDKIPQFSNTYYQYTFNDNKSIYKFERFDEKNKLPRGFGMSNPEDDVWYNDYSTGTFTNYRYILGDNYLLSGALMNIEWKLTPTETRDIAGFNCRKATGIIFDSVYVFAFYTDEITVSGGPMGINGLPGMILGLTIPRMFTSYIATKLQVSGVDVRAVTPPQKGKKKDLASLQKDALRVTKDWGKYGQQALWMMSL
;
A
#
# COMPACT_ATOMS: atom_id res chain seq x y z
N MET A 1 41.38 53.11 40.39
CA MET A 1 41.01 52.82 39.00
C MET A 1 40.49 51.36 38.93
N LYS A 2 39.17 51.18 39.00
CA LYS A 2 38.52 49.87 38.97
C LYS A 2 38.28 49.46 37.53
N LYS A 3 38.90 48.37 37.04
CA LYS A 3 38.64 47.79 35.72
C LYS A 3 37.41 46.92 35.84
N ILE A 4 36.33 47.33 35.19
CA ILE A 4 35.10 46.52 34.99
C ILE A 4 35.34 45.64 33.79
N LEU A 5 35.46 44.31 34.02
CA LEU A 5 35.44 43.27 32.99
C LEU A 5 33.98 42.98 32.64
N LEU A 6 33.54 43.41 31.46
CA LEU A 6 32.23 43.06 30.91
C LEU A 6 32.33 41.70 30.23
N ALA A 7 31.83 40.66 30.89
CA ALA A 7 31.73 39.33 30.29
C ALA A 7 30.51 39.30 29.35
N ILE A 8 30.74 39.30 28.04
CA ILE A 8 29.70 39.09 27.04
C ILE A 8 29.40 37.58 26.98
N MET A 9 28.28 37.17 27.57
CA MET A 9 27.75 35.83 27.48
C MET A 9 27.10 35.68 26.09
N ILE A 10 27.80 35.08 25.15
CA ILE A 10 27.25 34.72 23.83
C ILE A 10 26.35 33.51 24.06
N SER A 11 25.04 33.75 24.18
CA SER A 11 24.01 32.71 24.17
C SER A 11 23.87 32.18 22.76
N SER A 12 24.55 31.06 22.45
CA SER A 12 24.33 30.31 21.23
C SER A 12 22.98 29.57 21.35
N THR A 13 21.94 30.15 20.79
CA THR A 13 20.66 29.46 20.55
C THR A 13 20.90 28.40 19.48
N THR A 14 21.19 27.18 19.89
CA THR A 14 21.06 26.02 19.00
C THR A 14 19.58 25.88 18.68
N ALA A 15 19.20 26.22 17.46
CA ALA A 15 17.90 25.84 16.93
C ALA A 15 17.86 24.30 16.92
N ALA A 16 17.29 23.70 17.94
CA ALA A 16 16.93 22.30 17.93
C ALA A 16 15.86 22.17 16.84
N CYS A 17 16.22 21.66 15.67
CA CYS A 17 15.24 21.12 14.71
C CYS A 17 14.52 19.98 15.43
N ALA A 18 13.38 20.27 16.06
CA ALA A 18 12.52 19.25 16.60
C ALA A 18 12.04 18.42 15.41
N GLN A 19 12.50 17.19 15.33
CA GLN A 19 12.03 16.24 14.32
C GLN A 19 10.56 15.97 14.64
N GLN A 20 9.67 16.52 13.83
CA GLN A 20 8.23 16.37 14.00
C GLN A 20 7.81 15.03 13.43
N PHE A 21 7.54 14.06 14.30
CA PHE A 21 6.99 12.79 13.90
C PHE A 21 5.51 12.90 13.53
N ILE A 22 5.13 12.30 12.41
CA ILE A 22 3.75 12.32 11.89
C ILE A 22 3.07 11.03 12.32
N SER A 23 2.03 11.14 13.17
CA SER A 23 1.24 10.00 13.64
C SER A 23 -0.16 9.91 13.00
N SER A 24 -0.59 10.95 12.28
CA SER A 24 -1.87 10.96 11.58
C SER A 24 -1.78 11.74 10.28
N GLY A 25 -2.54 11.30 9.28
CA GLY A 25 -2.50 11.92 7.97
C GLY A 25 -3.32 11.16 6.92
N THR A 26 -3.35 11.76 5.72
CA THR A 26 -3.89 11.11 4.52
C THR A 26 -2.86 11.17 3.42
N ILE A 27 -2.57 10.03 2.80
CA ILE A 27 -1.64 9.87 1.70
C ILE A 27 -2.43 9.49 0.45
N GLU A 28 -2.20 10.18 -0.67
CA GLU A 28 -2.65 9.74 -1.98
C GLU A 28 -1.58 8.82 -2.58
N PHE A 29 -1.97 7.63 -3.00
CA PHE A 29 -1.12 6.69 -3.73
C PHE A 29 -1.54 6.60 -5.20
N GLU A 30 -0.60 6.81 -6.12
CA GLU A 30 -0.74 6.40 -7.50
C GLU A 30 -0.33 4.93 -7.62
N VAL A 31 -1.26 4.12 -8.11
CA VAL A 31 -1.05 2.69 -8.39
C VAL A 31 -0.97 2.49 -9.89
N ARG A 32 0.22 2.12 -10.36
CA ARG A 32 0.49 1.91 -11.77
C ARG A 32 0.69 0.43 -12.07
N THR A 33 -0.13 -0.11 -12.96
CA THR A 33 -0.04 -1.51 -13.41
C THR A 33 0.34 -1.58 -14.89
N ASN A 34 1.30 -2.46 -15.23
CA ASN A 34 1.62 -2.78 -16.60
C ASN A 34 0.69 -3.91 -17.09
N ASN A 35 -0.42 -3.52 -17.73
CA ASN A 35 -1.47 -4.43 -18.15
C ASN A 35 -1.02 -5.42 -19.22
N HIS A 36 -0.16 -4.97 -20.16
CA HIS A 36 0.35 -5.86 -21.20
C HIS A 36 1.23 -6.96 -20.62
N ARG A 37 2.06 -6.66 -19.62
CA ARG A 37 2.84 -7.67 -18.92
C ARG A 37 1.99 -8.57 -18.02
N ALA A 38 0.96 -8.02 -17.39
CA ALA A 38 0.03 -8.80 -16.58
C ALA A 38 -0.79 -9.77 -17.45
N LEU A 39 -1.15 -9.35 -18.68
CA LEU A 39 -1.84 -10.19 -19.64
C LEU A 39 -0.93 -11.31 -20.18
N GLY A 40 0.41 -11.08 -20.24
CA GLY A 40 1.40 -12.02 -20.76
C GLY A 40 1.78 -11.77 -22.21
N ASP A 41 2.58 -12.69 -22.78
CA ASP A 41 3.14 -12.53 -24.13
C ASP A 41 2.40 -13.35 -25.18
N GLU A 42 1.70 -14.43 -24.79
CA GLU A 42 1.04 -15.37 -25.71
C GLU A 42 -0.28 -15.90 -25.14
N GLY A 43 -1.19 -16.25 -26.03
CA GLY A 43 -2.44 -16.94 -25.74
C GLY A 43 -3.68 -16.13 -26.10
N PHE A 44 -4.83 -16.81 -26.09
CA PHE A 44 -6.14 -16.28 -26.53
C PHE A 44 -6.48 -14.89 -25.94
N TRP A 45 -6.20 -14.67 -24.67
CA TRP A 45 -6.48 -13.38 -24.01
C TRP A 45 -5.56 -12.26 -24.50
N VAL A 46 -4.29 -12.58 -24.82
CA VAL A 46 -3.34 -11.63 -25.41
C VAL A 46 -3.83 -11.20 -26.77
N ASP A 47 -4.14 -12.15 -27.64
CA ASP A 47 -4.59 -11.90 -29.02
C ASP A 47 -5.91 -11.10 -29.05
N MET A 48 -6.79 -11.36 -28.08
CA MET A 48 -8.10 -10.71 -28.02
C MET A 48 -8.03 -9.28 -27.44
N PHE A 49 -7.18 -9.00 -26.47
CA PHE A 49 -7.28 -7.80 -25.63
C PHE A 49 -6.07 -6.88 -25.63
N LYS A 50 -4.87 -7.34 -26.01
CA LYS A 50 -3.64 -6.55 -25.89
C LYS A 50 -3.74 -5.18 -26.58
N ASP A 51 -4.32 -5.13 -27.76
CA ASP A 51 -4.47 -3.88 -28.54
C ASP A 51 -5.69 -3.03 -28.09
N LYS A 52 -6.55 -3.58 -27.23
CA LYS A 52 -7.77 -2.92 -26.75
C LYS A 52 -7.63 -2.30 -25.36
N ILE A 53 -6.55 -2.59 -24.67
CA ILE A 53 -6.28 -2.06 -23.33
C ILE A 53 -5.03 -1.21 -23.32
N PRO A 54 -4.97 -0.17 -22.48
CA PRO A 54 -3.76 0.63 -22.33
C PRO A 54 -2.62 -0.22 -21.77
N GLN A 55 -1.39 0.00 -22.25
CA GLN A 55 -0.21 -0.69 -21.74
C GLN A 55 -0.05 -0.49 -20.21
N PHE A 56 -0.34 0.72 -19.73
CA PHE A 56 -0.33 1.04 -18.32
C PHE A 56 -1.68 1.63 -17.92
N SER A 57 -2.17 1.22 -16.75
CA SER A 57 -3.29 1.89 -16.10
C SER A 57 -2.83 2.51 -14.79
N ASN A 58 -3.39 3.69 -14.48
CA ASN A 58 -3.17 4.37 -13.22
C ASN A 58 -4.48 4.44 -12.44
N THR A 59 -4.41 4.08 -11.16
CA THR A 59 -5.54 4.16 -10.22
C THR A 59 -5.06 4.88 -8.98
N TYR A 60 -5.86 5.76 -8.43
CA TYR A 60 -5.51 6.51 -7.24
C TYR A 60 -6.27 5.97 -6.03
N TYR A 61 -5.55 5.82 -4.93
CA TYR A 61 -6.06 5.35 -3.66
C TYR A 61 -5.73 6.34 -2.56
N GLN A 62 -6.63 6.44 -1.59
CA GLN A 62 -6.44 7.20 -0.38
C GLN A 62 -6.07 6.27 0.78
N TYR A 63 -4.97 6.56 1.45
CA TYR A 63 -4.53 5.92 2.67
C TYR A 63 -4.64 6.92 3.83
N THR A 64 -5.60 6.73 4.72
CA THR A 64 -5.77 7.56 5.92
C THR A 64 -5.31 6.76 7.13
N PHE A 65 -4.49 7.38 7.97
CA PHE A 65 -3.96 6.77 9.17
C PHE A 65 -4.09 7.69 10.39
N ASN A 66 -4.22 7.08 11.55
CA ASN A 66 -4.30 7.74 12.83
C ASN A 66 -3.69 6.82 13.90
N ASP A 67 -2.56 7.23 14.46
CA ASP A 67 -1.76 6.45 15.42
C ASP A 67 -1.50 5.02 14.92
N ASN A 68 -2.20 4.04 15.47
CA ASN A 68 -2.01 2.63 15.18
C ASN A 68 -3.05 2.03 14.21
N LYS A 69 -3.80 2.85 13.50
CA LYS A 69 -4.86 2.39 12.59
C LYS A 69 -4.75 3.01 11.23
N SER A 70 -5.19 2.28 10.22
CA SER A 70 -5.27 2.82 8.86
C SER A 70 -6.45 2.28 8.08
N ILE A 71 -6.85 3.05 7.07
CA ILE A 71 -7.80 2.63 6.05
C ILE A 71 -7.25 3.01 4.69
N TYR A 72 -7.25 2.06 3.77
CA TYR A 72 -6.83 2.22 2.39
C TYR A 72 -8.00 1.90 1.48
N LYS A 73 -8.36 2.81 0.60
CA LYS A 73 -9.54 2.68 -0.27
C LYS A 73 -9.34 3.39 -1.59
N PHE A 74 -10.08 2.93 -2.60
CA PHE A 74 -10.14 3.57 -3.92
C PHE A 74 -10.55 5.04 -3.80
N GLU A 75 -9.95 5.89 -4.64
CA GLU A 75 -10.31 7.29 -4.78
C GLU A 75 -10.83 7.61 -6.18
N ARG A 76 -10.03 7.33 -7.22
CA ARG A 76 -10.40 7.59 -8.61
C ARG A 76 -9.54 6.81 -9.61
N PHE A 77 -10.03 6.66 -10.82
CA PHE A 77 -9.23 6.23 -11.96
C PHE A 77 -8.53 7.42 -12.64
N ASP A 78 -7.42 7.16 -13.34
CA ASP A 78 -6.96 8.03 -14.41
C ASP A 78 -7.81 7.74 -15.65
N GLU A 79 -8.73 8.63 -15.99
CA GLU A 79 -9.67 8.42 -17.10
C GLU A 79 -8.98 8.27 -18.47
N LYS A 80 -7.73 8.70 -18.62
CA LYS A 80 -6.96 8.55 -19.87
C LYS A 80 -6.45 7.12 -20.07
N ASN A 81 -6.16 6.42 -18.95
CA ASN A 81 -5.51 5.12 -18.95
C ASN A 81 -6.34 4.07 -18.17
N LYS A 82 -7.64 4.25 -18.11
CA LYS A 82 -8.56 3.35 -17.42
C LYS A 82 -8.78 2.06 -18.20
N LEU A 83 -8.76 0.95 -17.49
CA LEU A 83 -9.20 -0.33 -18.08
C LEU A 83 -10.71 -0.33 -18.35
N PRO A 84 -11.18 -1.01 -19.41
CA PRO A 84 -12.61 -1.20 -19.65
C PRO A 84 -13.30 -1.87 -18.45
N ARG A 85 -14.55 -1.50 -18.17
CA ARG A 85 -15.34 -2.13 -17.11
C ARG A 85 -15.43 -3.64 -17.32
N GLY A 86 -15.26 -4.40 -16.23
CA GLY A 86 -15.26 -5.87 -16.26
C GLY A 86 -13.96 -6.48 -16.75
N PHE A 87 -12.95 -5.66 -17.04
CA PHE A 87 -11.62 -6.16 -17.33
C PHE A 87 -10.83 -6.26 -16.00
N GLY A 88 -10.48 -7.49 -15.63
CA GLY A 88 -9.83 -7.81 -14.36
C GLY A 88 -10.73 -8.58 -13.41
N MET A 89 -10.15 -9.01 -12.29
CA MET A 89 -10.82 -9.88 -11.30
C MET A 89 -11.27 -9.13 -10.04
N SER A 90 -10.99 -7.85 -9.94
CA SER A 90 -11.35 -6.99 -8.82
C SER A 90 -12.17 -5.80 -9.29
N ASN A 91 -12.98 -5.27 -8.40
CA ASN A 91 -13.62 -3.98 -8.55
C ASN A 91 -13.01 -3.00 -7.53
N PRO A 92 -11.99 -2.23 -7.92
CA PRO A 92 -11.25 -1.38 -6.99
C PRO A 92 -12.13 -0.42 -6.19
N GLU A 93 -13.28 0.00 -6.77
CA GLU A 93 -14.24 0.93 -6.13
C GLU A 93 -14.87 0.34 -4.86
N ASP A 94 -14.94 -0.99 -4.77
CA ASP A 94 -15.56 -1.69 -3.63
C ASP A 94 -14.53 -2.14 -2.57
N ASP A 95 -13.23 -2.09 -2.91
CA ASP A 95 -12.19 -2.64 -2.04
C ASP A 95 -11.77 -1.66 -0.94
N VAL A 96 -11.78 -2.12 0.31
CA VAL A 96 -11.34 -1.37 1.49
C VAL A 96 -10.44 -2.25 2.35
N TRP A 97 -9.26 -1.76 2.69
CA TRP A 97 -8.34 -2.39 3.64
C TRP A 97 -8.29 -1.57 4.92
N TYR A 98 -8.66 -2.17 6.03
CA TYR A 98 -8.53 -1.59 7.36
C TYR A 98 -7.55 -2.40 8.19
N ASN A 99 -6.59 -1.72 8.81
CA ASN A 99 -5.59 -2.35 9.66
C ASN A 99 -5.57 -1.69 11.04
N ASP A 100 -5.45 -2.52 12.07
CA ASP A 100 -5.19 -2.11 13.44
C ASP A 100 -3.83 -2.69 13.87
N TYR A 101 -2.81 -1.84 13.87
CA TYR A 101 -1.42 -2.22 14.18
C TYR A 101 -1.22 -2.46 15.68
N SER A 102 -2.11 -1.94 16.54
CA SER A 102 -2.05 -2.18 17.99
C SER A 102 -2.47 -3.60 18.37
N THR A 103 -3.44 -4.16 17.64
CA THR A 103 -3.91 -5.53 17.83
C THR A 103 -3.27 -6.52 16.85
N GLY A 104 -2.54 -6.02 15.85
CA GLY A 104 -1.96 -6.85 14.80
C GLY A 104 -3.02 -7.52 13.90
N THR A 105 -4.17 -6.85 13.66
CA THR A 105 -5.29 -7.43 12.93
C THR A 105 -5.74 -6.56 11.76
N PHE A 106 -6.38 -7.18 10.79
CA PHE A 106 -7.03 -6.49 9.68
C PHE A 106 -8.53 -6.82 9.59
N THR A 107 -9.29 -5.93 8.95
CA THR A 107 -10.66 -6.17 8.50
C THR A 107 -10.82 -5.51 7.13
N ASN A 108 -10.94 -6.33 6.09
CA ASN A 108 -10.99 -5.87 4.70
C ASN A 108 -12.36 -6.16 4.09
N TYR A 109 -12.88 -5.21 3.32
CA TYR A 109 -14.04 -5.44 2.45
C TYR A 109 -13.53 -5.58 1.02
N ARG A 110 -13.77 -6.71 0.39
CA ARG A 110 -13.20 -7.04 -0.91
C ARG A 110 -14.23 -7.65 -1.85
N TYR A 111 -14.22 -7.21 -3.10
CA TYR A 111 -14.95 -7.87 -4.17
C TYR A 111 -14.07 -8.96 -4.81
N ILE A 112 -14.46 -10.23 -4.64
CA ILE A 112 -13.68 -11.38 -5.08
C ILE A 112 -14.60 -12.42 -5.71
N LEU A 113 -14.32 -12.83 -6.97
CA LEU A 113 -15.04 -13.88 -7.69
C LEU A 113 -16.58 -13.67 -7.74
N GLY A 114 -17.02 -12.43 -7.88
CA GLY A 114 -18.43 -12.09 -8.02
C GLY A 114 -19.16 -11.78 -6.72
N ASP A 115 -18.50 -11.92 -5.57
CA ASP A 115 -19.08 -11.69 -4.25
C ASP A 115 -18.31 -10.67 -3.44
N ASN A 116 -19.00 -9.98 -2.54
CA ASN A 116 -18.40 -9.07 -1.57
C ASN A 116 -18.16 -9.79 -0.24
N TYR A 117 -16.91 -9.88 0.16
CA TYR A 117 -16.47 -10.50 1.41
C TYR A 117 -16.02 -9.48 2.45
N LEU A 118 -16.32 -9.79 3.71
CA LEU A 118 -15.71 -9.17 4.87
C LEU A 118 -14.68 -10.17 5.41
N LEU A 119 -13.40 -9.86 5.14
CA LEU A 119 -12.27 -10.69 5.53
C LEU A 119 -11.64 -10.12 6.79
N SER A 120 -11.29 -10.98 7.73
CA SER A 120 -10.57 -10.59 8.94
C SER A 120 -9.49 -11.62 9.28
N GLY A 121 -8.44 -11.16 9.96
CA GLY A 121 -7.34 -12.03 10.36
C GLY A 121 -6.19 -11.25 10.99
N ALA A 122 -5.09 -11.95 11.23
CA ALA A 122 -3.83 -11.34 11.65
C ALA A 122 -3.17 -10.60 10.48
N LEU A 123 -2.52 -9.48 10.77
CA LEU A 123 -1.68 -8.79 9.79
C LEU A 123 -0.58 -9.72 9.27
N MET A 124 -0.22 -9.54 8.00
CA MET A 124 0.84 -10.32 7.38
C MET A 124 2.18 -10.05 8.08
N ASN A 125 2.84 -11.10 8.52
CA ASN A 125 4.21 -11.01 9.02
C ASN A 125 5.18 -11.10 7.83
N ILE A 126 5.92 -10.02 7.57
CA ILE A 126 6.86 -9.92 6.46
C ILE A 126 8.27 -9.77 7.04
N GLU A 127 9.17 -10.68 6.67
CA GLU A 127 10.57 -10.54 7.01
C GLU A 127 11.24 -9.57 6.04
N TRP A 128 11.65 -8.41 6.56
CA TRP A 128 12.25 -7.34 5.78
C TRP A 128 13.77 -7.35 5.86
N LYS A 129 14.42 -7.34 4.70
CA LYS A 129 15.85 -7.04 4.58
C LYS A 129 16.00 -5.55 4.27
N LEU A 130 16.55 -4.80 5.21
CA LEU A 130 16.77 -3.37 5.06
C LEU A 130 18.02 -3.08 4.22
N THR A 131 17.96 -2.10 3.33
CA THR A 131 19.08 -1.59 2.52
C THR A 131 19.16 -0.08 2.70
N PRO A 132 19.64 0.41 3.87
CA PRO A 132 19.55 1.82 4.25
C PRO A 132 20.40 2.76 3.38
N THR A 133 21.35 2.22 2.63
CA THR A 133 22.21 2.99 1.69
C THR A 133 21.50 3.30 0.37
N GLU A 134 20.41 2.60 0.03
CA GLU A 134 19.59 2.91 -1.13
C GLU A 134 18.41 3.78 -0.70
N THR A 135 18.42 5.03 -1.11
CA THR A 135 17.37 6.01 -0.76
C THR A 135 16.67 6.56 -2.00
N ARG A 136 15.46 7.06 -1.78
CA ARG A 136 14.64 7.73 -2.79
C ARG A 136 13.78 8.80 -2.14
N ASP A 137 13.68 9.96 -2.78
CA ASP A 137 12.74 10.99 -2.35
C ASP A 137 11.34 10.67 -2.91
N ILE A 138 10.36 10.53 -2.00
CA ILE A 138 8.97 10.24 -2.34
C ILE A 138 8.06 11.16 -1.51
N ALA A 139 7.21 11.93 -2.17
CA ALA A 139 6.28 12.87 -1.52
C ALA A 139 6.96 13.83 -0.52
N GLY A 140 8.22 14.20 -0.76
CA GLY A 140 9.01 15.09 0.11
C GLY A 140 9.74 14.41 1.26
N PHE A 141 9.73 13.07 1.34
CA PHE A 141 10.44 12.30 2.37
C PHE A 141 11.61 11.53 1.76
N ASN A 142 12.74 11.52 2.48
CA ASN A 142 13.87 10.67 2.13
C ASN A 142 13.60 9.23 2.61
N CYS A 143 13.18 8.37 1.70
CA CYS A 143 12.79 7.00 1.99
C CYS A 143 13.95 6.02 1.79
N ARG A 144 14.08 5.07 2.71
CA ARG A 144 15.07 3.98 2.65
C ARG A 144 14.45 2.72 2.05
N LYS A 145 15.25 1.97 1.31
CA LYS A 145 14.80 0.73 0.67
C LYS A 145 14.77 -0.45 1.65
N ALA A 146 13.75 -1.28 1.47
CA ALA A 146 13.67 -2.62 2.06
C ALA A 146 13.17 -3.62 1.03
N THR A 147 13.55 -4.88 1.20
CA THR A 147 13.08 -6.00 0.37
C THR A 147 12.46 -7.05 1.27
N GLY A 148 11.27 -7.51 0.92
CA GLY A 148 10.56 -8.58 1.63
C GLY A 148 10.07 -9.66 0.67
N ILE A 149 9.54 -10.74 1.25
CA ILE A 149 8.90 -11.82 0.50
C ILE A 149 7.52 -12.03 1.11
N ILE A 150 6.50 -12.06 0.26
CA ILE A 150 5.12 -12.41 0.62
C ILE A 150 4.72 -13.69 -0.11
N PHE A 151 3.75 -14.43 0.42
CA PHE A 151 3.24 -15.68 -0.18
C PHE A 151 4.37 -16.67 -0.57
N ASP A 152 5.41 -16.77 0.27
CA ASP A 152 6.59 -17.64 0.16
C ASP A 152 7.48 -17.42 -1.09
N SER A 153 7.03 -16.66 -2.07
CA SER A 153 7.77 -16.55 -3.35
C SER A 153 7.67 -15.20 -4.06
N VAL A 154 6.87 -14.26 -3.56
CA VAL A 154 6.66 -12.97 -4.21
C VAL A 154 7.51 -11.89 -3.56
N TYR A 155 8.57 -11.47 -4.25
CA TYR A 155 9.39 -10.35 -3.81
C TYR A 155 8.60 -9.05 -3.83
N VAL A 156 8.76 -8.25 -2.78
CA VAL A 156 8.27 -6.89 -2.67
C VAL A 156 9.44 -5.95 -2.37
N PHE A 157 9.48 -4.82 -3.05
CA PHE A 157 10.46 -3.76 -2.85
C PHE A 157 9.75 -2.54 -2.28
N ALA A 158 10.11 -2.16 -1.07
CA ALA A 158 9.52 -1.02 -0.37
C ALA A 158 10.52 0.12 -0.21
N PHE A 159 10.01 1.35 -0.24
CA PHE A 159 10.68 2.55 0.22
C PHE A 159 9.87 3.15 1.36
N TYR A 160 10.47 3.32 2.53
CA TYR A 160 9.80 3.73 3.74
C TYR A 160 10.51 4.90 4.43
N THR A 161 9.76 5.67 5.20
CA THR A 161 10.30 6.75 6.05
C THR A 161 9.89 6.54 7.51
N ASP A 162 10.81 6.79 8.45
CA ASP A 162 10.55 6.77 9.88
C ASP A 162 10.03 8.12 10.43
N GLU A 163 9.95 9.14 9.59
CA GLU A 163 9.32 10.42 9.93
C GLU A 163 7.79 10.27 10.12
N ILE A 164 7.18 9.25 9.51
CA ILE A 164 5.79 8.85 9.74
C ILE A 164 5.83 7.58 10.59
N THR A 165 5.39 7.67 11.83
CA THR A 165 5.62 6.64 12.87
C THR A 165 4.74 5.39 12.73
N VAL A 166 3.73 5.43 11.87
CA VAL A 166 2.85 4.29 11.61
C VAL A 166 3.55 3.28 10.71
N SER A 167 3.72 2.05 11.20
CA SER A 167 4.33 0.92 10.47
C SER A 167 3.36 0.31 9.46
N GLY A 168 2.96 1.07 8.46
CA GLY A 168 1.93 0.70 7.50
C GLY A 168 2.28 1.00 6.04
N GLY A 169 1.36 0.64 5.15
CA GLY A 169 1.47 0.87 3.72
C GLY A 169 0.26 0.37 2.93
N PRO A 170 0.29 0.45 1.59
CA PRO A 170 -0.80 0.02 0.73
C PRO A 170 -1.18 -1.45 0.95
N MET A 171 -2.48 -1.77 0.85
CA MET A 171 -3.04 -3.13 0.90
C MET A 171 -2.66 -3.95 2.14
N GLY A 172 -2.37 -3.31 3.28
CA GLY A 172 -1.99 -4.01 4.50
C GLY A 172 -0.53 -4.48 4.55
N ILE A 173 0.31 -4.14 3.57
CA ILE A 173 1.75 -4.36 3.64
C ILE A 173 2.31 -3.49 4.77
N ASN A 174 3.01 -4.11 5.73
CA ASN A 174 3.41 -3.49 6.99
C ASN A 174 4.72 -4.07 7.54
N GLY A 175 5.12 -3.65 8.74
CA GLY A 175 6.25 -4.25 9.48
C GLY A 175 7.60 -3.56 9.30
N LEU A 176 7.67 -2.46 8.54
CA LEU A 176 8.86 -1.60 8.48
C LEU A 176 8.82 -0.56 9.61
N PRO A 177 9.97 -0.04 10.06
CA PRO A 177 10.02 0.99 11.10
C PRO A 177 9.61 2.36 10.53
N GLY A 178 8.31 2.50 10.18
CA GLY A 178 7.70 3.67 9.59
C GLY A 178 6.80 3.36 8.39
N MET A 179 6.36 4.42 7.71
CA MET A 179 5.39 4.35 6.63
C MET A 179 6.03 3.99 5.29
N ILE A 180 5.45 3.03 4.57
CA ILE A 180 5.80 2.68 3.21
C ILE A 180 5.17 3.71 2.26
N LEU A 181 6.01 4.51 1.60
CA LEU A 181 5.59 5.51 0.62
C LEU A 181 5.80 5.05 -0.82
N GLY A 182 6.63 4.05 -1.04
CA GLY A 182 6.82 3.38 -2.32
C GLY A 182 6.80 1.88 -2.16
N LEU A 183 6.06 1.18 -3.03
CA LEU A 183 6.00 -0.29 -3.04
C LEU A 183 5.97 -0.77 -4.48
N THR A 184 6.75 -1.80 -4.79
CA THR A 184 6.71 -2.48 -6.09
C THR A 184 6.60 -3.98 -5.89
N ILE A 185 5.67 -4.60 -6.60
CA ILE A 185 5.46 -6.05 -6.63
C ILE A 185 5.67 -6.52 -8.07
N PRO A 186 6.91 -6.91 -8.44
CA PRO A 186 7.26 -7.20 -9.83
C PRO A 186 6.41 -8.31 -10.46
N ARG A 187 6.10 -9.36 -9.70
CA ARG A 187 5.26 -10.47 -10.20
C ARG A 187 3.80 -10.10 -10.44
N MET A 188 3.35 -8.96 -9.91
CA MET A 188 2.02 -8.39 -10.18
C MET A 188 2.10 -7.24 -11.19
N PHE A 189 3.31 -6.91 -11.66
CA PHE A 189 3.57 -5.81 -12.60
C PHE A 189 3.02 -4.47 -12.12
N THR A 190 2.97 -4.27 -10.79
CA THR A 190 2.32 -3.11 -10.16
C THR A 190 3.28 -2.39 -9.23
N SER A 191 3.19 -1.06 -9.23
CA SER A 191 3.88 -0.17 -8.31
C SER A 191 2.89 0.80 -7.68
N TYR A 192 3.15 1.16 -6.43
CA TYR A 192 2.40 2.07 -5.57
C TYR A 192 3.34 3.18 -5.13
N ILE A 193 3.04 4.42 -5.45
CA ILE A 193 3.89 5.56 -5.12
C ILE A 193 3.04 6.64 -4.47
N ALA A 194 3.42 7.08 -3.28
CA ALA A 194 2.80 8.22 -2.62
C ALA A 194 3.06 9.49 -3.44
N THR A 195 1.99 10.23 -3.76
CA THR A 195 2.05 11.47 -4.53
C THR A 195 1.83 12.70 -3.67
N LYS A 196 1.04 12.58 -2.60
CA LYS A 196 0.72 13.67 -1.69
C LYS A 196 0.58 13.14 -0.26
N LEU A 197 0.96 13.99 0.71
CA LEU A 197 0.64 13.80 2.13
C LEU A 197 -0.08 15.04 2.65
N GLN A 198 -1.19 14.82 3.36
CA GLN A 198 -1.92 15.84 4.08
C GLN A 198 -1.98 15.45 5.56
N VAL A 199 -1.44 16.32 6.43
CA VAL A 199 -1.37 16.10 7.88
C VAL A 199 -2.37 16.96 8.68
N SER A 200 -3.04 17.91 8.02
CA SER A 200 -4.03 18.80 8.64
C SER A 200 -5.41 18.59 8.03
N GLY A 201 -6.45 18.76 8.86
CA GLY A 201 -7.85 18.60 8.42
C GLY A 201 -8.26 17.16 8.09
N VAL A 202 -7.51 16.17 8.63
CA VAL A 202 -7.80 14.75 8.43
C VAL A 202 -8.98 14.33 9.30
N ASP A 203 -10.01 13.72 8.71
CA ASP A 203 -11.09 13.12 9.49
C ASP A 203 -10.65 11.74 10.00
N VAL A 204 -10.03 11.74 11.17
CA VAL A 204 -9.57 10.50 11.84
C VAL A 204 -10.70 9.53 12.19
N ARG A 205 -11.97 10.02 12.27
CA ARG A 205 -13.15 9.19 12.50
C ARG A 205 -13.50 8.33 11.29
N ALA A 206 -12.99 8.69 10.10
CA ALA A 206 -13.13 7.90 8.90
C ALA A 206 -12.31 6.58 8.94
N VAL A 207 -11.34 6.47 9.87
CA VAL A 207 -10.51 5.26 10.06
C VAL A 207 -11.29 4.26 10.91
N THR A 208 -12.33 3.66 10.33
CA THR A 208 -13.19 2.65 10.96
C THR A 208 -13.28 1.38 10.11
N PRO A 209 -13.35 0.19 10.74
CA PRO A 209 -13.42 -1.05 10.00
C PRO A 209 -14.75 -1.18 9.23
N PRO A 210 -14.72 -1.72 8.00
CA PRO A 210 -15.93 -2.05 7.26
C PRO A 210 -16.75 -3.10 8.02
N GLN A 211 -18.08 -3.06 7.85
CA GLN A 211 -19.00 -3.97 8.56
C GLN A 211 -19.87 -4.80 7.60
N LYS A 212 -19.84 -4.48 6.32
CA LYS A 212 -20.66 -5.14 5.29
C LYS A 212 -19.86 -6.28 4.64
N GLY A 213 -20.56 -7.23 4.03
CA GLY A 213 -19.99 -8.34 3.27
C GLY A 213 -20.22 -9.72 3.92
N LYS A 214 -20.01 -10.75 3.12
CA LYS A 214 -20.04 -12.15 3.58
C LYS A 214 -18.81 -12.41 4.44
N LYS A 215 -18.98 -12.67 5.73
CA LYS A 215 -17.87 -12.98 6.64
C LYS A 215 -17.14 -14.22 6.20
N LYS A 216 -15.82 -14.14 6.04
CA LYS A 216 -14.95 -15.26 5.69
C LYS A 216 -13.55 -15.02 6.21
N ASP A 217 -12.89 -16.06 6.65
CA ASP A 217 -11.47 -16.01 6.96
C ASP A 217 -10.62 -16.17 5.68
N LEU A 218 -9.40 -15.64 5.70
CA LEU A 218 -8.51 -15.61 4.55
C LEU A 218 -8.13 -17.04 4.08
N ALA A 219 -7.92 -17.98 4.99
CA ALA A 219 -7.53 -19.35 4.65
C ALA A 219 -8.65 -20.07 3.89
N SER A 220 -9.90 -19.92 4.34
CA SER A 220 -11.08 -20.46 3.64
C SER A 220 -11.26 -19.80 2.27
N LEU A 221 -11.02 -18.49 2.15
CA LEU A 221 -11.05 -17.80 0.86
C LEU A 221 -9.99 -18.36 -0.10
N GLN A 222 -8.74 -18.50 0.37
CA GLN A 222 -7.64 -19.04 -0.42
C GLN A 222 -7.92 -20.45 -0.91
N LYS A 223 -8.50 -21.32 -0.07
CA LYS A 223 -8.92 -22.68 -0.44
C LYS A 223 -9.96 -22.66 -1.57
N ASP A 224 -10.95 -21.78 -1.48
CA ASP A 224 -11.97 -21.68 -2.53
C ASP A 224 -11.38 -21.07 -3.81
N ALA A 225 -10.54 -20.06 -3.70
CA ALA A 225 -9.84 -19.45 -4.82
C ALA A 225 -8.96 -20.47 -5.56
N LEU A 226 -8.19 -21.28 -4.84
CA LEU A 226 -7.39 -22.37 -5.41
C LEU A 226 -8.25 -23.34 -6.24
N ARG A 227 -9.42 -23.71 -5.71
CA ARG A 227 -10.35 -24.62 -6.43
C ARG A 227 -10.86 -24.02 -7.73
N VAL A 228 -11.18 -22.72 -7.75
CA VAL A 228 -11.69 -22.02 -8.91
C VAL A 228 -10.58 -21.77 -9.94
N THR A 229 -9.36 -21.45 -9.48
CA THR A 229 -8.25 -21.03 -10.34
C THR A 229 -7.34 -22.17 -10.80
N LYS A 230 -7.58 -23.43 -10.34
CA LYS A 230 -6.69 -24.59 -10.60
C LYS A 230 -6.39 -24.82 -12.07
N ASP A 231 -7.36 -24.55 -12.95
CA ASP A 231 -7.26 -24.80 -14.39
C ASP A 231 -6.84 -23.53 -15.18
N TRP A 232 -6.50 -22.42 -14.49
CA TRP A 232 -6.12 -21.16 -15.11
C TRP A 232 -4.60 -21.05 -15.40
N GLY A 233 -3.83 -22.11 -15.15
CA GLY A 233 -2.38 -22.12 -15.37
C GLY A 233 -1.66 -21.01 -14.60
N LYS A 234 -0.75 -20.28 -15.27
CA LYS A 234 0.01 -19.17 -14.67
C LYS A 234 -0.87 -18.03 -14.13
N TYR A 235 -2.05 -17.83 -14.74
CA TYR A 235 -3.00 -16.80 -14.31
C TYR A 235 -3.67 -17.14 -12.98
N GLY A 236 -3.87 -18.44 -12.71
CA GLY A 236 -4.45 -18.90 -11.44
C GLY A 236 -3.60 -18.52 -10.24
N GLN A 237 -2.28 -18.67 -10.33
CA GLN A 237 -1.38 -18.28 -9.26
C GLN A 237 -1.37 -16.76 -9.04
N GLN A 238 -1.33 -15.98 -10.12
CA GLN A 238 -1.40 -14.52 -10.03
C GLN A 238 -2.72 -14.05 -9.43
N ALA A 239 -3.84 -14.65 -9.85
CA ALA A 239 -5.16 -14.40 -9.29
C ALA A 239 -5.21 -14.67 -7.79
N LEU A 240 -4.65 -15.80 -7.36
CA LEU A 240 -4.60 -16.17 -5.94
C LEU A 240 -3.83 -15.12 -5.11
N TRP A 241 -2.68 -14.64 -5.59
CA TRP A 241 -1.93 -13.59 -4.90
C TRP A 241 -2.74 -12.29 -4.79
N MET A 242 -3.40 -11.86 -5.88
CA MET A 242 -4.23 -10.65 -5.90
C MET A 242 -5.44 -10.75 -4.96
N MET A 243 -6.05 -11.93 -4.84
CA MET A 243 -7.17 -12.16 -3.93
C MET A 243 -6.72 -12.23 -2.46
N SER A 244 -5.45 -12.53 -2.21
CA SER A 244 -4.89 -12.69 -0.87
C SER A 244 -4.31 -11.38 -0.31
N LEU A 245 -4.12 -10.35 -1.12
CA LEU A 245 -3.81 -8.97 -0.74
C LEU A 245 -5.09 -8.19 -0.52
#